data_782f319a3c439dd1df1b446c571846be
#
_entry.id   782f319a3c439dd1df1b446c571846be
#
_cell.length_a   1.000
_cell.length_b   1.000
_cell.length_c   1.000
_cell.angle_alpha   90.00
_cell.angle_beta   90.00
_cell.angle_gamma   90.00
#
_symmetry.space_group_name_H-M   'P 1'
#
loop_
_entity.id
_entity.type
_entity.pdbx_description
1 polymer ?
#
loop_
_entity_poly.entity_id
_entity_poly.type
_entity_poly.pdbx_seq_one_letter_code
_entity_poly.pdbx_strand_id
1 'polypeptide(L)'
;MKKMAYWLLFYLMLYFHGGTVSANSMIFDEYAWTNRLVIMITNKKNTDLEKQVRRFFENRVCDIKDRNLKLLHFHKNELAVTQLQKIMRSQTGLWLLGYDGSIKDFSEDEQLLNRLFQTIDGMPMRQDEMVSGPACG
;
A
#
# COMPACT_ATOMS: atom_id res chain seq x y z
N MET A 1 1.52 -59.44 9.57
CA MET A 1 1.51 -58.29 10.50
C MET A 1 2.51 -57.18 10.19
N LYS A 2 3.32 -57.24 9.15
CA LYS A 2 4.29 -56.17 8.81
C LYS A 2 3.80 -55.14 7.77
N LYS A 3 2.60 -55.30 7.22
CA LYS A 3 2.07 -54.41 6.14
C LYS A 3 1.16 -53.31 6.62
N MET A 4 0.76 -53.26 7.89
CA MET A 4 -0.11 -52.20 8.44
C MET A 4 0.66 -50.99 8.97
N ALA A 5 1.96 -51.12 9.25
CA ALA A 5 2.77 -50.04 9.80
C ALA A 5 3.13 -48.95 8.77
N TYR A 6 3.16 -49.30 7.49
CA TYR A 6 3.53 -48.33 6.42
C TYR A 6 2.38 -47.37 6.04
N TRP A 7 1.14 -47.75 6.26
CA TRP A 7 -0.03 -46.91 5.96
C TRP A 7 -0.20 -45.77 6.97
N LEU A 8 0.17 -46.00 8.23
CA LEU A 8 0.10 -44.98 9.26
C LEU A 8 1.18 -43.91 9.09
N LEU A 9 2.38 -44.27 8.59
CA LEU A 9 3.44 -43.32 8.30
C LEU A 9 3.15 -42.43 7.08
N PHE A 10 2.42 -42.98 6.09
CA PHE A 10 2.03 -42.22 4.90
C PHE A 10 0.91 -41.23 5.19
N TYR A 11 0.04 -41.49 6.16
CA TYR A 11 -1.04 -40.60 6.59
C TYR A 11 -0.52 -39.42 7.44
N LEU A 12 0.59 -39.64 8.16
CA LEU A 12 1.21 -38.54 8.97
C LEU A 12 1.97 -37.56 8.13
N MET A 13 2.41 -37.88 6.92
CA MET A 13 3.13 -36.97 6.01
C MET A 13 2.21 -35.99 5.28
N LEU A 14 0.91 -36.20 5.24
CA LEU A 14 -0.06 -35.35 4.55
C LEU A 14 -0.55 -34.16 5.37
N TYR A 15 -0.23 -34.09 6.68
CA TYR A 15 -0.68 -33.01 7.55
C TYR A 15 0.34 -31.87 7.77
N PHE A 16 1.52 -31.93 7.14
CA PHE A 16 2.55 -30.88 7.27
C PHE A 16 2.69 -29.98 6.04
N HIS A 17 1.60 -29.75 5.31
CA HIS A 17 1.55 -28.60 4.41
C HIS A 17 0.86 -27.44 5.13
N GLY A 18 1.43 -27.03 6.26
CA GLY A 18 1.18 -25.74 6.85
C GLY A 18 1.76 -24.69 5.91
N GLY A 19 0.96 -24.18 4.99
CA GLY A 19 1.29 -23.00 4.23
C GLY A 19 1.62 -21.89 5.23
N THR A 20 2.85 -21.43 5.24
CA THR A 20 3.23 -20.20 5.93
C THR A 20 2.46 -19.08 5.26
N VAL A 21 1.33 -18.71 5.83
CA VAL A 21 0.65 -17.47 5.47
C VAL A 21 1.63 -16.37 5.84
N SER A 22 2.26 -15.79 4.82
CA SER A 22 3.11 -14.62 5.00
C SER A 22 2.24 -13.48 5.52
N ALA A 23 2.42 -13.11 6.78
CA ALA A 23 1.68 -12.04 7.46
C ALA A 23 2.01 -10.62 6.92
N ASN A 24 2.59 -10.52 5.70
CA ASN A 24 3.12 -9.28 5.15
C ASN A 24 2.14 -8.47 4.29
N SER A 25 0.87 -8.84 4.21
CA SER A 25 -0.03 -8.28 3.20
C SER A 25 -1.22 -7.49 3.73
N MET A 26 -1.54 -7.55 5.02
CA MET A 26 -2.85 -7.13 5.53
C MET A 26 -3.26 -5.67 5.22
N ILE A 27 -2.34 -4.71 5.27
CA ILE A 27 -2.71 -3.30 4.98
C ILE A 27 -2.97 -3.10 3.48
N PHE A 28 -2.20 -3.75 2.61
CA PHE A 28 -2.34 -3.59 1.17
C PHE A 28 -3.51 -4.40 0.61
N ASP A 29 -3.81 -5.56 1.20
CA ASP A 29 -4.91 -6.42 0.76
C ASP A 29 -6.27 -5.71 0.89
N GLU A 30 -6.44 -4.86 1.93
CA GLU A 30 -7.66 -4.08 2.11
C GLU A 30 -7.91 -3.08 0.95
N TYR A 31 -6.82 -2.51 0.40
CA TYR A 31 -6.90 -1.47 -0.64
C TYR A 31 -6.55 -1.98 -2.03
N ALA A 32 -6.02 -3.20 -2.14
CA ALA A 32 -5.57 -3.77 -3.40
C ALA A 32 -6.68 -3.73 -4.44
N TRP A 33 -6.33 -3.28 -5.64
CA TRP A 33 -7.22 -3.16 -6.80
C TRP A 33 -8.40 -2.20 -6.65
N THR A 34 -8.56 -1.56 -5.49
CA THR A 34 -9.61 -0.57 -5.22
C THR A 34 -9.06 0.85 -5.05
N ASN A 35 -7.89 0.99 -4.46
CA ASN A 35 -7.27 2.29 -4.21
C ASN A 35 -5.78 2.31 -4.54
N ARG A 36 -5.33 3.44 -5.04
CA ARG A 36 -3.92 3.85 -4.98
C ARG A 36 -3.66 4.46 -3.62
N LEU A 37 -2.45 4.30 -3.11
CA LEU A 37 -2.11 4.77 -1.75
C LEU A 37 -0.98 5.80 -1.81
N VAL A 38 -1.16 6.88 -1.08
CA VAL A 38 -0.04 7.68 -0.58
C VAL A 38 0.20 7.26 0.85
N ILE A 39 1.37 6.70 1.13
CA ILE A 39 1.77 6.32 2.47
C ILE A 39 2.76 7.35 2.97
N MET A 40 2.40 8.03 4.05
CA MET A 40 3.26 8.97 4.74
C MET A 40 3.85 8.31 5.98
N ILE A 41 5.18 8.30 6.08
CA ILE A 41 5.90 7.80 7.25
C ILE A 41 6.69 8.94 7.87
N THR A 42 6.40 9.25 9.13
CA THR A 42 7.05 10.33 9.88
C THR A 42 7.70 9.82 11.17
N ASN A 43 8.77 10.49 11.61
CA ASN A 43 9.42 10.16 12.90
C ASN A 43 8.68 10.78 14.09
N LYS A 44 8.07 11.94 13.89
CA LYS A 44 7.41 12.77 14.93
C LYS A 44 6.01 13.14 14.47
N LYS A 45 5.15 13.43 15.44
CA LYS A 45 3.81 14.00 15.19
C LYS A 45 3.90 15.48 14.81
N ASN A 46 2.91 15.94 14.05
CA ASN A 46 2.73 17.35 13.66
C ASN A 46 3.93 17.96 12.94
N THR A 47 4.57 17.19 12.07
CA THR A 47 5.63 17.70 11.19
C THR A 47 5.06 18.67 10.16
N ASP A 48 5.92 19.52 9.58
CA ASP A 48 5.48 20.39 8.49
C ASP A 48 5.07 19.61 7.25
N LEU A 49 5.74 18.49 6.99
CA LEU A 49 5.33 17.53 5.95
C LEU A 49 3.91 17.03 6.18
N GLU A 50 3.58 16.61 7.40
CA GLU A 50 2.22 16.15 7.73
C GLU A 50 1.16 17.22 7.47
N LYS A 51 1.43 18.47 7.88
CA LYS A 51 0.51 19.59 7.65
C LYS A 51 0.33 19.90 6.17
N GLN A 52 1.40 19.85 5.38
CA GLN A 52 1.35 20.10 3.93
C GLN A 52 0.59 19.02 3.20
N VAL A 53 0.87 17.74 3.51
CA VAL A 53 0.18 16.59 2.91
C VAL A 53 -1.32 16.62 3.24
N ARG A 54 -1.68 16.83 4.51
CA ARG A 54 -3.07 16.92 4.94
C ARG A 54 -3.79 18.05 4.21
N ARG A 55 -3.22 19.21 4.15
CA ARG A 55 -3.77 20.38 3.44
C ARG A 55 -3.92 20.13 1.94
N PHE A 56 -2.97 19.43 1.32
CA PHE A 56 -3.06 19.05 -0.08
C PHE A 56 -4.27 18.13 -0.33
N PHE A 57 -4.47 17.12 0.49
CA PHE A 57 -5.60 16.19 0.36
C PHE A 57 -6.95 16.88 0.63
N GLU A 58 -7.03 17.77 1.62
CA GLU A 58 -8.22 18.54 1.93
C GLU A 58 -8.60 19.53 0.80
N ASN A 59 -7.63 20.17 0.18
CA ASN A 59 -7.87 21.15 -0.89
C ASN A 59 -8.12 20.52 -2.27
N ARG A 60 -7.85 19.22 -2.44
CA ARG A 60 -7.90 18.53 -3.73
C ARG A 60 -8.84 17.30 -3.70
N VAL A 61 -9.91 17.39 -2.94
CA VAL A 61 -10.83 16.25 -2.71
C VAL A 61 -11.31 15.61 -4.00
N CYS A 62 -11.68 16.41 -5.01
CA CYS A 62 -12.12 15.90 -6.31
C CYS A 62 -11.01 15.17 -7.06
N ASP A 63 -9.84 15.76 -7.15
CA ASP A 63 -8.68 15.15 -7.82
C ASP A 63 -8.27 13.84 -7.16
N ILE A 64 -8.32 13.80 -5.82
CA ILE A 64 -8.04 12.62 -5.00
C ILE A 64 -9.07 11.52 -5.27
N LYS A 65 -10.35 11.86 -5.23
CA LYS A 65 -11.45 10.93 -5.47
C LYS A 65 -11.42 10.38 -6.90
N ASP A 66 -11.20 11.24 -7.89
CA ASP A 66 -11.12 10.88 -9.30
C ASP A 66 -10.02 9.84 -9.60
N ARG A 67 -8.97 9.81 -8.78
CA ARG A 67 -7.85 8.86 -8.91
C ARG A 67 -7.92 7.69 -7.94
N ASN A 68 -9.03 7.52 -7.24
CA ASN A 68 -9.20 6.49 -6.20
C ASN A 68 -8.03 6.48 -5.20
N LEU A 69 -7.56 7.66 -4.79
CA LEU A 69 -6.36 7.83 -3.99
C LEU A 69 -6.72 7.91 -2.51
N LYS A 70 -5.97 7.23 -1.65
CA LYS A 70 -6.08 7.31 -0.19
C LYS A 70 -4.75 7.69 0.44
N LEU A 71 -4.83 8.44 1.55
CA LEU A 71 -3.69 8.75 2.39
C LEU A 71 -3.71 7.83 3.62
N LEU A 72 -2.60 7.13 3.84
CA LEU A 72 -2.33 6.41 5.08
C LEU A 72 -1.11 7.05 5.75
N HIS A 73 -1.23 7.35 7.04
CA HIS A 73 -0.16 7.97 7.82
C HIS A 73 0.28 7.04 8.94
N PHE A 74 1.59 6.81 9.02
CA PHE A 74 2.23 5.98 10.05
C PHE A 74 3.37 6.76 10.71
N HIS A 75 3.51 6.58 12.00
CA HIS A 75 4.73 6.97 12.70
C HIS A 75 5.70 5.78 12.72
N LYS A 76 6.99 6.07 12.52
CA LYS A 76 8.04 5.04 12.36
C LYS A 76 8.08 4.01 13.49
N ASN A 77 7.65 4.38 14.69
CA ASN A 77 7.64 3.50 15.87
C ASN A 77 6.31 2.73 16.04
N GLU A 78 5.35 2.89 15.15
CA GLU A 78 4.08 2.16 15.25
C GLU A 78 4.23 0.72 14.77
N LEU A 79 3.53 -0.20 15.45
CA LEU A 79 3.53 -1.61 15.11
C LEU A 79 3.06 -1.85 13.65
N ALA A 80 2.09 -1.04 13.18
CA ALA A 80 1.57 -1.10 11.82
C ALA A 80 2.65 -0.93 10.74
N VAL A 81 3.73 -0.19 11.04
CA VAL A 81 4.87 -0.02 10.11
C VAL A 81 5.55 -1.35 9.80
N THR A 82 5.50 -2.33 10.70
CA THR A 82 6.07 -3.66 10.46
C THR A 82 5.38 -4.43 9.34
N GLN A 83 4.16 -4.05 9.00
CA GLN A 83 3.35 -4.62 7.93
C GLN A 83 3.65 -3.97 6.55
N LEU A 84 4.41 -2.88 6.54
CA LEU A 84 4.84 -2.22 5.31
C LEU A 84 6.01 -2.98 4.66
N GLN A 85 6.22 -2.75 3.38
CA GLN A 85 7.38 -3.29 2.66
C GLN A 85 8.67 -2.85 3.35
N LYS A 86 9.67 -3.73 3.38
CA LYS A 86 10.94 -3.50 4.11
C LYS A 86 11.59 -2.16 3.76
N ILE A 87 11.60 -1.78 2.48
CA ILE A 87 12.21 -0.53 2.02
C ILE A 87 11.50 0.69 2.62
N MET A 88 10.18 0.65 2.75
CA MET A 88 9.38 1.74 3.32
C MET A 88 9.64 1.93 4.81
N ARG A 89 9.94 0.85 5.54
CA ARG A 89 10.24 0.89 6.97
C ARG A 89 11.56 1.57 7.31
N SER A 90 12.48 1.61 6.35
CA SER A 90 13.82 2.19 6.56
C SER A 90 13.86 3.71 6.38
N GLN A 91 12.91 4.28 5.63
CA GLN A 91 12.91 5.69 5.25
C GLN A 91 11.61 6.38 5.64
N THR A 92 11.72 7.62 6.11
CA THR A 92 10.58 8.53 6.28
C THR A 92 10.32 9.29 5.00
N GLY A 93 9.09 9.75 4.80
CA GLY A 93 8.68 10.49 3.61
C GLY A 93 7.35 10.03 3.06
N LEU A 94 7.14 10.27 1.78
CA LEU A 94 5.93 9.96 1.02
C LEU A 94 6.20 8.87 0.00
N TRP A 95 5.36 7.85 -0.02
CA TRP A 95 5.41 6.72 -0.93
C TRP A 95 4.12 6.66 -1.73
N LEU A 96 4.20 6.62 -3.06
CA LEU A 96 3.06 6.36 -3.92
C LEU A 96 3.03 4.89 -4.30
N LEU A 97 1.90 4.22 -4.06
CA LEU A 97 1.64 2.85 -4.45
C LEU A 97 0.53 2.79 -5.49
N GLY A 98 0.69 1.92 -6.47
CA GLY A 98 -0.36 1.58 -7.44
C GLY A 98 -1.41 0.64 -6.85
N TYR A 99 -2.42 0.28 -7.64
CA TYR A 99 -3.47 -0.69 -7.27
C TYR A 99 -2.92 -2.07 -6.90
N ASP A 100 -1.80 -2.44 -7.49
CA ASP A 100 -1.09 -3.72 -7.25
C ASP A 100 -0.21 -3.69 -6.00
N GLY A 101 -0.22 -2.58 -5.25
CA GLY A 101 0.62 -2.39 -4.07
C GLY A 101 2.10 -2.14 -4.38
N SER A 102 2.49 -2.08 -5.66
CA SER A 102 3.88 -1.77 -6.02
C SER A 102 4.18 -0.29 -5.85
N ILE A 103 5.41 0.00 -5.42
CA ILE A 103 5.89 1.38 -5.26
C ILE A 103 6.08 2.00 -6.64
N LYS A 104 5.46 3.16 -6.86
CA LYS A 104 5.52 3.91 -8.12
C LYS A 104 6.41 5.16 -8.00
N ASP A 105 6.47 5.77 -6.83
CA ASP A 105 7.26 6.98 -6.58
C ASP A 105 7.56 7.13 -5.08
N PHE A 106 8.58 7.92 -4.76
CA PHE A 106 8.99 8.24 -3.40
C PHE A 106 9.61 9.64 -3.33
N SER A 107 9.39 10.33 -2.21
CA SER A 107 10.13 11.53 -1.82
C SER A 107 10.26 11.60 -0.31
N GLU A 108 11.38 12.09 0.19
CA GLU A 108 11.57 12.33 1.63
C GLU A 108 10.78 13.56 2.13
N ASP A 109 10.36 14.42 1.22
CA ASP A 109 9.66 15.68 1.44
C ASP A 109 8.36 15.76 0.60
N GLU A 110 7.76 16.97 0.56
CA GLU A 110 6.52 17.25 -0.16
C GLU A 110 6.65 17.23 -1.70
N GLN A 111 7.83 17.10 -2.27
CA GLN A 111 8.04 17.17 -3.72
C GLN A 111 7.25 16.10 -4.49
N LEU A 112 6.96 14.95 -3.86
CA LEU A 112 6.06 13.96 -4.45
C LEU A 112 4.69 14.55 -4.79
N LEU A 113 4.15 15.45 -3.96
CA LEU A 113 2.85 16.07 -4.20
C LEU A 113 2.81 16.87 -5.50
N ASN A 114 3.93 17.51 -5.87
CA ASN A 114 4.03 18.34 -7.08
C ASN A 114 3.85 17.54 -8.38
N ARG A 115 4.20 16.25 -8.37
CA ARG A 115 4.13 15.36 -9.53
C ARG A 115 3.12 14.21 -9.37
N LEU A 116 2.43 14.14 -8.23
CA LEU A 116 1.56 13.03 -7.83
C LEU A 116 0.52 12.70 -8.89
N PHE A 117 -0.26 13.68 -9.31
CA PHE A 117 -1.33 13.46 -10.27
C PHE A 117 -0.79 13.14 -11.67
N GLN A 118 0.29 13.80 -12.09
CA GLN A 118 0.94 13.50 -13.37
C GLN A 118 1.46 12.06 -13.40
N THR A 119 2.08 11.60 -12.30
CA THR A 119 2.56 10.23 -12.18
C THR A 119 1.41 9.22 -12.26
N ILE A 120 0.31 9.49 -11.55
CA ILE A 120 -0.88 8.63 -11.57
C ILE A 120 -1.52 8.62 -12.95
N ASP A 121 -1.71 9.80 -13.56
CA ASP A 121 -2.38 9.93 -14.86
C ASP A 121 -1.59 9.26 -16.01
N GLY A 122 -0.30 9.02 -15.82
CA GLY A 122 0.53 8.20 -16.72
C GLY A 122 0.39 6.69 -16.55
N MET A 123 -0.31 6.22 -15.51
CA MET A 123 -0.49 4.78 -15.27
C MET A 123 -1.50 4.18 -16.26
N PRO A 124 -1.26 2.96 -16.81
CA PRO A 124 -2.15 2.35 -17.81
C PRO A 124 -3.61 2.25 -17.35
N MET A 125 -3.88 1.73 -16.15
CA MET A 125 -5.24 1.61 -15.62
C MET A 125 -5.92 2.98 -15.41
N ARG A 126 -5.17 4.03 -15.10
CA ARG A 126 -5.71 5.37 -14.96
C ARG A 126 -6.17 5.94 -16.29
N GLN A 127 -5.49 5.64 -17.37
CA GLN A 127 -5.90 6.08 -18.70
C GLN A 127 -7.26 5.50 -19.09
N ASP A 128 -7.53 4.25 -18.75
CA ASP A 128 -8.85 3.63 -18.94
C ASP A 128 -9.94 4.29 -18.09
N GLU A 129 -9.61 4.65 -16.83
CA GLU A 129 -10.53 5.39 -15.94
C GLU A 129 -10.90 6.77 -16.52
N MET A 130 -9.93 7.50 -17.08
CA MET A 130 -10.16 8.83 -17.64
C MET A 130 -11.11 8.81 -18.85
N VAL A 131 -11.17 7.71 -19.59
CA VAL A 131 -12.14 7.53 -20.70
C VAL A 131 -13.57 7.51 -20.18
N SER A 132 -13.79 7.03 -18.95
CA SER A 132 -15.11 6.96 -18.31
C SER A 132 -15.59 8.31 -17.75
N GLY A 133 -14.74 9.34 -17.77
CA GLY A 133 -15.03 10.67 -17.25
C GLY A 133 -14.63 10.85 -15.78
N PRO A 134 -14.61 12.13 -15.30
CA PRO A 134 -14.18 12.44 -13.93
C PRO A 134 -15.19 11.98 -12.89
N ALA A 135 -14.70 11.56 -11.71
CA ALA A 135 -15.53 11.13 -10.60
C ALA A 135 -16.31 12.29 -9.91
N CYS A 136 -15.86 13.53 -10.13
CA CYS A 136 -16.54 14.76 -9.71
C CYS A 136 -16.94 15.53 -10.97
N GLY A 137 -18.18 15.46 -11.28
CA GLY A 137 -18.80 16.24 -12.36
C GLY A 137 -19.53 17.43 -11.79
#